data_0266370896624218a09df66c268d0d07
#
_entry.id   0266370896624218a09df66c268d0d07
#
_cell.length_a   1.000
_cell.length_b   1.000
_cell.length_c   1.000
_cell.angle_alpha   90.00
_cell.angle_beta   90.00
_cell.angle_gamma   90.00
#
_symmetry.space_group_name_H-M   'P 1'
#
loop_
_entity.id
_entity.type
_entity.pdbx_description
1 polymer ?
#
loop_
_entity_poly.entity_id
_entity_poly.type
_entity_poly.pdbx_seq_one_letter_code
_entity_poly.pdbx_strand_id
1 'polypeptide(L)'
;MRKESEDTHMDHIYDGPAGLSAGLYAGRSRLDTLIIEKGQAGGQIINTDEIENYPGQIVEGETGVSLVRRMYEQTEQFGAEHVRDTITNVELDGDIKVLTGEKDTYQAKNIIIATGAYARPIGCKGEQEYKGRGISYCATCDANFFTDLEVYVAGGGDAAVEEALYLTKFARKVTIIHRRDELRAAKSIQEKAFANPKITFLWDSVVEEVGGDGLLQTM
;
A
#
# COMPACT_ATOMS: atom_id res chain seq x y z
N MET A 1 -25.51 23.98 -7.50
CA MET A 1 -26.44 23.32 -8.42
C MET A 1 -25.65 22.94 -9.65
N ARG A 2 -25.03 21.73 -9.67
CA ARG A 2 -24.40 21.19 -10.90
C ARG A 2 -25.52 20.66 -11.79
N LYS A 3 -25.45 20.99 -13.08
CA LYS A 3 -26.40 20.53 -14.09
C LYS A 3 -26.38 19.01 -14.16
N GLU A 4 -27.53 18.38 -14.04
CA GLU A 4 -27.74 17.01 -14.47
C GLU A 4 -27.40 16.91 -15.97
N SER A 5 -26.24 16.34 -16.30
CA SER A 5 -25.94 15.92 -17.65
C SER A 5 -26.35 14.46 -17.75
N GLU A 6 -27.20 14.13 -18.72
CA GLU A 6 -27.82 12.81 -18.93
C GLU A 6 -26.85 11.66 -19.27
N ASP A 7 -25.53 11.89 -19.27
CA ASP A 7 -24.47 10.91 -19.64
C ASP A 7 -23.26 10.86 -18.72
N THR A 8 -23.40 11.16 -17.44
CA THR A 8 -22.28 11.09 -16.50
C THR A 8 -21.90 9.65 -16.21
N HIS A 9 -20.88 9.14 -16.91
CA HIS A 9 -20.12 7.98 -16.48
C HIS A 9 -19.05 8.48 -15.49
N MET A 10 -19.36 8.54 -14.22
CA MET A 10 -18.36 8.83 -13.21
C MET A 10 -17.77 7.54 -12.66
N ASP A 11 -16.47 7.37 -12.83
CA ASP A 11 -15.72 6.29 -12.22
C ASP A 11 -15.04 6.84 -10.96
N HIS A 12 -15.38 6.32 -9.80
CA HIS A 12 -14.85 6.79 -8.52
C HIS A 12 -13.62 5.99 -8.13
N ILE A 13 -12.51 6.68 -7.93
CA ILE A 13 -11.19 6.08 -7.79
C ILE A 13 -10.43 6.81 -6.67
N TYR A 14 -9.70 6.09 -5.83
CA TYR A 14 -8.75 6.69 -4.90
C TYR A 14 -7.43 7.04 -5.62
N ASP A 15 -6.80 8.14 -5.26
CA ASP A 15 -5.61 8.73 -5.90
C ASP A 15 -4.30 7.95 -5.65
N GLY A 16 -4.33 6.67 -5.36
CA GLY A 16 -3.16 5.81 -5.44
C GLY A 16 -2.80 5.50 -6.90
N PRO A 17 -1.65 4.86 -7.20
CA PRO A 17 -1.23 4.55 -8.56
C PRO A 17 -2.25 3.77 -9.37
N ALA A 18 -3.00 2.87 -8.75
CA ALA A 18 -4.07 2.10 -9.40
C ALA A 18 -5.22 3.02 -9.84
N GLY A 19 -5.65 3.91 -8.94
CA GLY A 19 -6.70 4.88 -9.20
C GLY A 19 -6.30 5.87 -10.29
N LEU A 20 -5.12 6.46 -10.18
CA LEU A 20 -4.61 7.39 -11.19
C LEU A 20 -4.47 6.70 -12.56
N SER A 21 -4.03 5.45 -12.61
CA SER A 21 -3.97 4.68 -13.86
C SER A 21 -5.34 4.45 -14.47
N ALA A 22 -6.33 4.07 -13.67
CA ALA A 22 -7.71 3.89 -14.11
C ALA A 22 -8.32 5.21 -14.59
N GLY A 23 -8.14 6.30 -13.84
CA GLY A 23 -8.61 7.64 -14.19
C GLY A 23 -7.99 8.16 -15.48
N LEU A 24 -6.69 7.91 -15.70
CA LEU A 24 -6.03 8.23 -16.95
C LEU A 24 -6.71 7.56 -18.16
N TYR A 25 -6.99 6.26 -18.07
CA TYR A 25 -7.62 5.53 -19.18
C TYR A 25 -9.11 5.89 -19.34
N ALA A 26 -9.83 6.14 -18.26
CA ALA A 26 -11.20 6.63 -18.32
C ALA A 26 -11.26 8.01 -19.02
N GLY A 27 -10.42 8.95 -18.62
CA GLY A 27 -10.30 10.25 -19.27
C GLY A 27 -9.89 10.16 -20.75
N ARG A 28 -8.90 9.31 -21.07
CA ARG A 28 -8.51 9.04 -22.48
C ARG A 28 -9.66 8.48 -23.31
N SER A 29 -10.54 7.70 -22.69
CA SER A 29 -11.77 7.18 -23.33
C SER A 29 -12.89 8.21 -23.40
N ARG A 30 -12.62 9.45 -22.96
CA ARG A 30 -13.58 10.56 -22.91
C ARG A 30 -14.80 10.27 -22.04
N LEU A 31 -14.62 9.44 -21.03
CA LEU A 31 -15.62 9.28 -19.98
C LEU A 31 -15.58 10.49 -19.04
N ASP A 32 -16.73 10.89 -18.56
CA ASP A 32 -16.82 11.89 -17.49
C ASP A 32 -16.35 11.25 -16.19
N THR A 33 -15.13 11.57 -15.77
CA THR A 33 -14.39 10.84 -14.75
C THR A 33 -14.12 11.72 -13.54
N LEU A 34 -14.50 11.24 -12.35
CA LEU A 34 -14.20 11.88 -11.08
C LEU A 34 -13.36 10.93 -10.22
N ILE A 35 -12.22 11.42 -9.74
CA ILE A 35 -11.36 10.74 -8.80
C ILE A 35 -11.59 11.34 -7.41
N ILE A 36 -11.94 10.49 -6.43
CA ILE A 36 -12.21 10.93 -5.05
C ILE A 36 -11.15 10.37 -4.12
N GLU A 37 -10.47 11.24 -3.38
CA GLU A 37 -9.46 10.87 -2.39
C GLU A 37 -9.74 11.56 -1.05
N LYS A 38 -9.65 10.81 0.05
CA LYS A 38 -9.84 11.37 1.40
C LYS A 38 -8.67 12.22 1.87
N GLY A 39 -7.47 11.86 1.44
CA GLY A 39 -6.20 12.41 1.94
C GLY A 39 -5.43 13.21 0.90
N GLN A 40 -4.15 12.97 0.90
CA GLN A 40 -3.24 13.45 -0.11
C GLN A 40 -3.15 12.43 -1.23
N ALA A 41 -3.16 12.90 -2.49
CA ALA A 41 -3.01 12.04 -3.65
C ALA A 41 -1.72 11.21 -3.58
N GLY A 42 -1.81 9.94 -4.01
CA GLY A 42 -0.66 9.07 -4.17
C GLY A 42 -0.68 7.77 -3.36
N GLY A 43 -1.53 7.67 -2.35
CA GLY A 43 -1.62 6.46 -1.53
C GLY A 43 -0.30 6.14 -0.81
N GLN A 44 0.04 4.85 -0.71
CA GLN A 44 1.23 4.40 0.05
C GLN A 44 2.56 4.80 -0.58
N ILE A 45 2.62 4.94 -1.90
CA ILE A 45 3.89 5.15 -2.61
C ILE A 45 4.53 6.50 -2.28
N ILE A 46 3.74 7.51 -1.87
CA ILE A 46 4.28 8.83 -1.47
C ILE A 46 5.21 8.77 -0.25
N ASN A 47 5.18 7.67 0.51
CA ASN A 47 6.07 7.45 1.65
C ASN A 47 7.45 6.89 1.23
N THR A 48 7.66 6.65 -0.07
CA THR A 48 8.92 6.09 -0.61
C THR A 48 9.82 7.24 -1.06
N ASP A 49 10.99 7.34 -0.44
CA ASP A 49 11.95 8.41 -0.74
C ASP A 49 12.64 8.20 -2.09
N GLU A 50 12.89 6.96 -2.48
CA GLU A 50 13.52 6.62 -3.75
C GLU A 50 12.83 5.41 -4.39
N ILE A 51 12.47 5.54 -5.68
CA ILE A 51 11.84 4.46 -6.45
C ILE A 51 12.84 3.92 -7.47
N GLU A 52 13.17 2.65 -7.32
CA GLU A 52 14.11 1.94 -8.21
C GLU A 52 13.44 0.83 -9.02
N ASN A 53 12.23 0.44 -8.66
CA ASN A 53 11.56 -0.79 -9.12
C ASN A 53 10.30 -0.52 -9.99
N TYR A 54 10.09 0.71 -10.46
CA TYR A 54 9.00 1.04 -11.36
C TYR A 54 9.51 1.25 -12.79
N PRO A 55 9.20 0.34 -13.75
CA PRO A 55 9.57 0.54 -15.15
C PRO A 55 8.88 1.78 -15.73
N GLY A 56 9.64 2.76 -16.17
CA GLY A 56 9.14 4.05 -16.66
C GLY A 56 9.34 5.22 -15.70
N GLN A 57 10.01 4.99 -14.57
CA GLN A 57 10.51 6.06 -13.72
C GLN A 57 11.64 6.85 -14.41
N ILE A 58 11.94 8.03 -13.92
CA ILE A 58 13.18 8.75 -14.29
C ILE A 58 14.37 8.06 -13.58
N VAL A 59 15.50 7.96 -14.29
CA VAL A 59 16.63 7.10 -13.88
C VAL A 59 17.29 7.54 -12.57
N GLU A 60 17.25 8.83 -12.23
CA GLU A 60 17.84 9.36 -11.00
C GLU A 60 16.85 10.24 -10.24
N GLY A 61 16.78 10.01 -8.93
CA GLY A 61 16.02 10.86 -8.00
C GLY A 61 14.51 10.77 -8.12
N GLU A 62 13.96 9.67 -8.66
CA GLU A 62 12.52 9.46 -8.63
C GLU A 62 12.07 9.13 -7.20
N THR A 63 11.17 9.94 -6.68
CA THR A 63 10.50 9.71 -5.40
C THR A 63 9.06 9.29 -5.61
N GLY A 64 8.43 8.70 -4.59
CA GLY A 64 6.99 8.41 -4.65
C GLY A 64 6.16 9.65 -4.93
N VAL A 65 6.56 10.77 -4.36
CA VAL A 65 5.89 12.07 -4.57
C VAL A 65 6.04 12.55 -6.01
N SER A 66 7.24 12.49 -6.60
CA SER A 66 7.47 12.94 -7.98
C SER A 66 6.75 12.06 -9.00
N LEU A 67 6.76 10.74 -8.79
CA LEU A 67 6.04 9.80 -9.64
C LEU A 67 4.53 10.07 -9.63
N VAL A 68 3.94 10.14 -8.44
CA VAL A 68 2.50 10.39 -8.29
C VAL A 68 2.10 11.73 -8.90
N ARG A 69 2.89 12.76 -8.71
CA ARG A 69 2.63 14.08 -9.33
C ARG A 69 2.52 13.98 -10.85
N ARG A 70 3.41 13.26 -11.50
CA ARG A 70 3.35 13.04 -12.95
C ARG A 70 2.12 12.23 -13.36
N MET A 71 1.75 11.20 -12.58
CA MET A 71 0.55 10.43 -12.83
C MET A 71 -0.71 11.28 -12.68
N TYR A 72 -0.76 12.12 -11.65
CA TYR A 72 -1.86 13.05 -11.39
C TYR A 72 -2.02 14.06 -12.54
N GLU A 73 -0.94 14.73 -12.93
CA GLU A 73 -0.91 15.69 -14.05
C GLU A 73 -1.38 15.05 -15.37
N GLN A 74 -1.08 13.75 -15.59
CA GLN A 74 -1.57 13.02 -16.75
C GLN A 74 -3.10 12.82 -16.71
N THR A 75 -3.69 12.54 -15.56
CA THR A 75 -5.15 12.38 -15.45
C THR A 75 -5.87 13.68 -15.73
N GLU A 76 -5.38 14.80 -15.20
CA GLU A 76 -5.92 16.16 -15.47
C GLU A 76 -5.83 16.52 -16.96
N GLN A 77 -4.69 16.19 -17.60
CA GLN A 77 -4.50 16.46 -19.04
C GLN A 77 -5.58 15.80 -19.90
N PHE A 78 -6.13 14.66 -19.48
CA PHE A 78 -7.19 13.95 -20.18
C PHE A 78 -8.59 14.23 -19.61
N GLY A 79 -8.74 15.22 -18.73
CA GLY A 79 -10.02 15.75 -18.27
C GLY A 79 -10.62 15.00 -17.09
N ALA A 80 -9.88 14.15 -16.38
CA ALA A 80 -10.35 13.62 -15.12
C ALA A 80 -10.39 14.74 -14.05
N GLU A 81 -11.50 14.83 -13.33
CA GLU A 81 -11.65 15.75 -12.21
C GLU A 81 -11.21 15.07 -10.91
N HIS A 82 -10.64 15.84 -9.97
CA HIS A 82 -10.22 15.37 -8.66
C HIS A 82 -10.98 16.08 -7.55
N VAL A 83 -11.46 15.33 -6.58
CA VAL A 83 -12.16 15.84 -5.41
C VAL A 83 -11.60 15.22 -4.14
N ARG A 84 -11.40 16.06 -3.13
CA ARG A 84 -11.03 15.60 -1.79
C ARG A 84 -12.26 15.45 -0.91
N ASP A 85 -12.66 14.19 -0.69
CA ASP A 85 -13.76 13.83 0.19
C ASP A 85 -13.56 12.43 0.80
N THR A 86 -14.18 12.18 1.94
CA THR A 86 -14.18 10.87 2.59
C THR A 86 -15.52 10.18 2.34
N ILE A 87 -15.52 9.08 1.58
CA ILE A 87 -16.73 8.31 1.33
C ILE A 87 -17.09 7.51 2.58
N THR A 88 -18.31 7.72 3.05
CA THR A 88 -18.85 7.13 4.28
C THR A 88 -19.89 6.04 4.01
N ASN A 89 -20.55 6.08 2.84
CA ASN A 89 -21.52 5.08 2.43
C ASN A 89 -21.47 4.86 0.92
N VAL A 90 -21.80 3.65 0.49
CA VAL A 90 -21.79 3.24 -0.91
C VAL A 90 -23.04 2.40 -1.19
N GLU A 91 -23.83 2.81 -2.18
CA GLU A 91 -25.00 2.09 -2.69
C GLU A 91 -24.70 1.66 -4.13
N LEU A 92 -24.52 0.36 -4.34
CA LEU A 92 -24.08 -0.21 -5.63
C LEU A 92 -25.22 -0.85 -6.43
N ASP A 93 -26.41 -0.92 -5.86
CA ASP A 93 -27.57 -1.52 -6.54
C ASP A 93 -28.16 -0.57 -7.58
N GLY A 94 -28.78 -1.14 -8.62
CA GLY A 94 -29.43 -0.37 -9.70
C GLY A 94 -28.44 0.15 -10.77
N ASP A 95 -28.96 0.94 -11.70
CA ASP A 95 -28.20 1.48 -12.83
C ASP A 95 -27.29 2.64 -12.40
N ILE A 96 -27.74 3.43 -11.45
CA ILE A 96 -26.98 4.54 -10.89
C ILE A 96 -26.48 4.15 -9.50
N LYS A 97 -25.16 4.22 -9.32
CA LYS A 97 -24.48 4.00 -8.05
C LYS A 97 -24.42 5.32 -7.29
N VAL A 98 -24.55 5.26 -5.97
CA VAL A 98 -24.52 6.45 -5.11
C VAL A 98 -23.40 6.31 -4.09
N LEU A 99 -22.54 7.31 -4.00
CA LEU A 99 -21.51 7.44 -2.98
C LEU A 99 -21.83 8.64 -2.10
N THR A 100 -21.95 8.42 -0.81
CA THR A 100 -22.13 9.50 0.16
C THR A 100 -20.79 9.84 0.79
N GLY A 101 -20.30 11.04 0.56
CA GLY A 101 -19.14 11.60 1.22
C GLY A 101 -19.49 12.43 2.44
N GLU A 102 -18.47 12.89 3.17
CA GLU A 102 -18.63 13.84 4.27
C GLU A 102 -19.06 15.23 3.78
N LYS A 103 -18.72 15.57 2.54
CA LYS A 103 -18.95 16.89 1.97
C LYS A 103 -20.06 16.91 0.92
N ASP A 104 -20.17 15.85 0.11
CA ASP A 104 -21.10 15.81 -1.01
C ASP A 104 -21.60 14.38 -1.29
N THR A 105 -22.58 14.27 -2.17
CA THR A 105 -23.10 12.98 -2.66
C THR A 105 -22.82 12.89 -4.17
N TYR A 106 -22.24 11.77 -4.58
CA TYR A 106 -21.82 11.53 -5.95
C TYR A 106 -22.63 10.41 -6.58
N GLN A 107 -22.96 10.56 -7.85
CA GLN A 107 -23.72 9.58 -8.60
C GLN A 107 -22.94 9.15 -9.84
N ALA A 108 -22.90 7.86 -10.13
CA ALA A 108 -22.20 7.31 -11.28
C ALA A 108 -22.88 6.06 -11.84
N LYS A 109 -22.71 5.81 -13.13
CA LYS A 109 -23.10 4.54 -13.76
C LYS A 109 -22.14 3.42 -13.38
N ASN A 110 -20.85 3.74 -13.33
CA ASN A 110 -19.78 2.79 -13.00
C ASN A 110 -18.90 3.33 -11.89
N ILE A 111 -18.33 2.44 -11.08
CA ILE A 111 -17.39 2.76 -10.00
C ILE A 111 -16.20 1.81 -10.12
N ILE A 112 -15.00 2.38 -10.03
CA ILE A 112 -13.76 1.63 -9.86
C ILE A 112 -13.28 1.82 -8.43
N ILE A 113 -13.15 0.72 -7.69
CA ILE A 113 -12.70 0.74 -6.30
C ILE A 113 -11.20 0.48 -6.29
N ALA A 114 -10.40 1.50 -5.99
CA ALA A 114 -8.93 1.45 -5.95
C ALA A 114 -8.39 1.93 -4.60
N THR A 115 -9.03 1.49 -3.51
CA THR A 115 -8.78 1.98 -2.14
C THR A 115 -7.42 1.60 -1.56
N GLY A 116 -6.67 0.74 -2.27
CA GLY A 116 -5.38 0.28 -1.81
C GLY A 116 -5.46 -0.60 -0.56
N ALA A 117 -4.32 -0.72 0.11
CA ALA A 117 -4.20 -1.46 1.36
C ALA A 117 -3.20 -0.76 2.29
N TYR A 118 -3.36 -1.01 3.58
CA TYR A 118 -2.43 -0.55 4.60
C TYR A 118 -1.90 -1.74 5.36
N ALA A 119 -0.60 -1.72 5.64
CA ALA A 119 -0.02 -2.68 6.56
C ALA A 119 -0.68 -2.55 7.94
N ARG A 120 -1.00 -3.68 8.55
CA ARG A 120 -1.54 -3.68 9.90
C ARG A 120 -0.39 -3.57 10.90
N PRO A 121 -0.35 -2.49 11.70
CA PRO A 121 0.64 -2.37 12.76
C PRO A 121 0.53 -3.55 13.74
N ILE A 122 1.65 -3.94 14.33
CA ILE A 122 1.66 -4.95 15.40
C ILE A 122 1.20 -4.36 16.74
N GLY A 123 1.33 -3.04 16.91
CA GLY A 123 0.87 -2.28 18.08
C GLY A 123 1.84 -2.30 19.26
N CYS A 124 3.11 -2.63 19.03
CA CYS A 124 4.11 -2.61 20.08
C CYS A 124 4.56 -1.18 20.43
N LYS A 125 5.07 -0.99 21.64
CA LYS A 125 5.64 0.30 22.04
C LYS A 125 6.88 0.62 21.19
N GLY A 126 6.99 1.87 20.72
CA GLY A 126 8.08 2.32 19.85
C GLY A 126 7.86 2.08 18.35
N GLU A 127 6.88 1.29 17.93
CA GLU A 127 6.66 0.93 16.50
C GLU A 127 6.61 2.14 15.57
N GLN A 128 5.85 3.18 15.95
CA GLN A 128 5.69 4.38 15.13
C GLN A 128 6.95 5.25 15.08
N GLU A 129 7.73 5.25 16.15
CA GLU A 129 8.97 6.02 16.24
C GLU A 129 10.05 5.48 15.30
N TYR A 130 10.13 4.14 15.19
CA TYR A 130 11.15 3.46 14.38
C TYR A 130 10.66 3.07 12.98
N LYS A 131 9.47 3.48 12.57
CA LYS A 131 9.01 3.32 11.20
C LYS A 131 9.91 4.10 10.24
N GLY A 132 10.50 3.39 9.25
CA GLY A 132 11.53 3.92 8.35
C GLY A 132 12.91 4.09 9.01
N ARG A 133 13.06 3.64 10.28
CA ARG A 133 14.32 3.70 11.06
C ARG A 133 14.69 2.34 11.62
N GLY A 134 14.41 1.28 10.86
CA GLY A 134 14.62 -0.11 11.23
C GLY A 134 13.34 -0.94 11.24
N ILE A 135 12.16 -0.32 11.23
CA ILE A 135 10.88 -0.99 11.00
C ILE A 135 10.39 -0.67 9.59
N SER A 136 10.12 -1.73 8.82
CA SER A 136 9.54 -1.67 7.50
C SER A 136 8.26 -2.52 7.41
N TYR A 137 7.38 -2.17 6.50
CA TYR A 137 6.16 -2.92 6.16
C TYR A 137 6.19 -3.41 4.70
N CYS A 138 7.34 -3.31 4.02
CA CYS A 138 7.51 -3.73 2.64
C CYS A 138 8.90 -4.33 2.44
N ALA A 139 9.01 -5.64 2.48
CA ALA A 139 10.28 -6.31 2.27
C ALA A 139 10.87 -6.05 0.88
N THR A 140 10.02 -6.01 -0.16
CA THR A 140 10.49 -5.78 -1.53
C THR A 140 10.97 -4.35 -1.78
N CYS A 141 10.50 -3.38 -0.96
CA CYS A 141 10.93 -1.99 -1.05
C CYS A 141 12.28 -1.79 -0.34
N ASP A 142 12.42 -2.37 0.85
CA ASP A 142 13.45 -1.98 1.82
C ASP A 142 14.52 -3.05 2.06
N ALA A 143 14.46 -4.21 1.38
CA ALA A 143 15.36 -5.34 1.65
C ALA A 143 16.86 -5.00 1.55
N ASN A 144 17.23 -4.09 0.65
CA ASN A 144 18.61 -3.65 0.49
C ASN A 144 19.18 -3.02 1.76
N PHE A 145 18.36 -2.29 2.54
CA PHE A 145 18.79 -1.68 3.81
C PHE A 145 19.09 -2.73 4.89
N PHE A 146 18.62 -3.96 4.73
CA PHE A 146 18.81 -5.06 5.67
C PHE A 146 19.89 -6.06 5.24
N THR A 147 20.73 -5.70 4.25
CA THR A 147 21.81 -6.56 3.77
C THR A 147 22.79 -6.89 4.91
N ASP A 148 23.06 -8.20 5.07
CA ASP A 148 23.94 -8.78 6.11
C ASP A 148 23.50 -8.54 7.57
N LEU A 149 22.26 -8.05 7.78
CA LEU A 149 21.68 -7.88 9.12
C LEU A 149 20.91 -9.14 9.56
N GLU A 150 20.63 -9.22 10.86
CA GLU A 150 19.61 -10.11 11.41
C GLU A 150 18.29 -9.38 11.41
N VAL A 151 17.28 -9.98 10.79
CA VAL A 151 15.96 -9.37 10.59
C VAL A 151 14.90 -10.21 11.26
N TYR A 152 13.91 -9.53 11.82
CA TYR A 152 12.75 -10.14 12.46
C TYR A 152 11.50 -9.80 11.67
N VAL A 153 10.67 -10.81 11.36
CA VAL A 153 9.39 -10.64 10.66
C VAL A 153 8.26 -11.01 11.59
N ALA A 154 7.44 -10.05 11.96
CA ALA A 154 6.30 -10.27 12.84
C ALA A 154 5.07 -10.67 12.04
N GLY A 155 4.64 -11.92 12.17
CA GLY A 155 3.47 -12.47 11.51
C GLY A 155 3.58 -13.95 11.20
N GLY A 156 2.51 -14.56 10.69
CA GLY A 156 2.48 -16.00 10.34
C GLY A 156 1.47 -16.31 9.23
N GLY A 157 1.02 -15.27 8.50
CA GLY A 157 0.21 -15.43 7.28
C GLY A 157 1.09 -15.41 6.03
N ASP A 158 0.45 -15.56 4.84
CA ASP A 158 1.14 -15.63 3.55
C ASP A 158 2.14 -14.48 3.37
N ALA A 159 1.69 -13.23 3.50
CA ALA A 159 2.54 -12.06 3.32
C ALA A 159 3.81 -12.09 4.20
N ALA A 160 3.66 -12.38 5.50
CA ALA A 160 4.80 -12.40 6.42
C ALA A 160 5.82 -13.50 6.06
N VAL A 161 5.34 -14.69 5.67
CA VAL A 161 6.22 -15.81 5.33
C VAL A 161 6.88 -15.61 3.97
N GLU A 162 6.15 -15.07 2.99
CA GLU A 162 6.71 -14.72 1.67
C GLU A 162 7.77 -13.61 1.78
N GLU A 163 7.50 -12.56 2.56
CA GLU A 163 8.45 -11.50 2.83
C GLU A 163 9.68 -12.01 3.58
N ALA A 164 9.51 -12.90 4.55
CA ALA A 164 10.63 -13.54 5.23
C ALA A 164 11.51 -14.35 4.26
N LEU A 165 10.88 -15.12 3.36
CA LEU A 165 11.59 -15.84 2.31
C LEU A 165 12.34 -14.89 1.37
N TYR A 166 11.72 -13.77 0.99
CA TYR A 166 12.36 -12.76 0.13
C TYR A 166 13.58 -12.14 0.82
N LEU A 167 13.46 -11.76 2.09
CA LEU A 167 14.53 -11.15 2.89
C LEU A 167 15.76 -12.06 3.03
N THR A 168 15.62 -13.39 2.96
CA THR A 168 16.79 -14.29 3.02
C THR A 168 17.80 -14.10 1.88
N LYS A 169 17.41 -13.42 0.80
CA LYS A 169 18.32 -13.06 -0.30
C LYS A 169 19.32 -11.98 0.11
N PHE A 170 18.98 -11.16 1.08
CA PHE A 170 19.73 -10.00 1.54
C PHE A 170 20.26 -10.19 2.95
N ALA A 171 19.38 -10.50 3.88
CA ALA A 171 19.69 -10.66 5.29
C ALA A 171 20.61 -11.86 5.57
N ARG A 172 21.41 -11.75 6.61
CA ARG A 172 22.24 -12.85 7.13
C ARG A 172 21.37 -13.91 7.78
N LYS A 173 20.33 -13.50 8.50
CA LYS A 173 19.38 -14.35 9.22
C LYS A 173 18.02 -13.67 9.28
N VAL A 174 16.96 -14.45 9.15
CA VAL A 174 15.57 -14.00 9.31
C VAL A 174 14.89 -14.80 10.41
N THR A 175 14.28 -14.14 11.37
CA THR A 175 13.51 -14.80 12.43
C THR A 175 12.04 -14.42 12.30
N ILE A 176 11.17 -15.38 12.05
CA ILE A 176 9.73 -15.17 12.04
C ILE A 176 9.22 -15.25 13.48
N ILE A 177 8.59 -14.17 13.96
CA ILE A 177 7.95 -14.11 15.27
C ILE A 177 6.46 -14.32 15.07
N HIS A 178 5.91 -15.36 15.70
CA HIS A 178 4.50 -15.65 15.61
C HIS A 178 3.87 -15.95 16.97
N ARG A 179 2.68 -15.36 17.20
CA ARG A 179 1.93 -15.50 18.47
C ARG A 179 1.30 -16.90 18.70
N ARG A 180 1.47 -17.82 17.77
CA ARG A 180 0.98 -19.20 17.83
C ARG A 180 2.15 -20.15 17.59
N ASP A 181 1.91 -21.43 17.80
CA ASP A 181 2.84 -22.53 17.57
C ASP A 181 2.86 -23.03 16.11
N GLU A 182 1.98 -22.50 15.25
CA GLU A 182 1.90 -22.85 13.84
C GLU A 182 1.60 -21.64 12.94
N LEU A 183 2.12 -21.68 11.70
CA LEU A 183 1.83 -20.68 10.68
C LEU A 183 0.42 -20.85 10.10
N ARG A 184 -0.18 -19.75 9.65
CA ARG A 184 -1.45 -19.73 8.92
C ARG A 184 -1.26 -19.61 7.40
N ALA A 185 -0.04 -19.40 6.93
CA ALA A 185 0.31 -19.34 5.53
C ALA A 185 -0.06 -20.62 4.78
N ALA A 186 -0.17 -20.57 3.46
CA ALA A 186 -0.37 -21.73 2.62
C ALA A 186 0.75 -22.77 2.84
N LYS A 187 0.41 -24.07 2.85
CA LYS A 187 1.37 -25.13 3.17
C LYS A 187 2.61 -25.11 2.27
N SER A 188 2.45 -24.83 0.98
CA SER A 188 3.56 -24.71 0.03
C SER A 188 4.56 -23.59 0.36
N ILE A 189 4.08 -22.50 0.99
CA ILE A 189 4.92 -21.38 1.45
C ILE A 189 5.62 -21.77 2.75
N GLN A 190 4.91 -22.44 3.66
CA GLN A 190 5.47 -22.96 4.91
C GLN A 190 6.63 -23.93 4.66
N GLU A 191 6.46 -24.89 3.74
CA GLU A 191 7.49 -25.87 3.38
C GLU A 191 8.78 -25.18 2.93
N LYS A 192 8.67 -24.14 2.11
CA LYS A 192 9.83 -23.34 1.68
C LYS A 192 10.52 -22.63 2.85
N ALA A 193 9.73 -22.08 3.78
CA ALA A 193 10.27 -21.38 4.94
C ALA A 193 10.97 -22.36 5.90
N PHE A 194 10.38 -23.51 6.18
CA PHE A 194 10.98 -24.54 7.02
C PHE A 194 12.25 -25.15 6.41
N ALA A 195 12.34 -25.23 5.09
CA ALA A 195 13.51 -25.75 4.40
C ALA A 195 14.64 -24.70 4.27
N ASN A 196 14.41 -23.43 4.56
CA ASN A 196 15.38 -22.37 4.38
C ASN A 196 16.32 -22.25 5.59
N PRO A 197 17.64 -22.49 5.44
CA PRO A 197 18.59 -22.49 6.55
C PRO A 197 18.80 -21.12 7.21
N LYS A 198 18.39 -20.02 6.55
CA LYS A 198 18.48 -18.68 7.10
C LYS A 198 17.25 -18.30 7.94
N ILE A 199 16.16 -19.10 7.88
CA ILE A 199 14.92 -18.80 8.61
C ILE A 199 14.89 -19.57 9.93
N THR A 200 14.58 -18.86 10.99
CA THR A 200 14.27 -19.42 12.32
C THR A 200 12.90 -18.92 12.77
N PHE A 201 12.30 -19.63 13.73
CA PHE A 201 10.97 -19.31 14.22
C PHE A 201 11.00 -19.04 15.72
N LEU A 202 10.34 -18.00 16.13
CA LEU A 202 10.05 -17.69 17.52
C LEU A 202 8.53 -17.81 17.72
N TRP A 203 8.12 -18.96 18.22
CA TRP A 203 6.72 -19.31 18.44
C TRP A 203 6.18 -18.75 19.74
N ASP A 204 4.87 -18.70 19.87
CA ASP A 204 4.14 -18.28 21.08
C ASP A 204 4.63 -16.92 21.59
N SER A 205 5.07 -16.05 20.68
CA SER A 205 5.75 -14.82 20.99
C SER A 205 5.13 -13.63 20.27
N VAL A 206 5.15 -12.50 20.96
CA VAL A 206 4.74 -11.19 20.40
C VAL A 206 5.83 -10.17 20.72
N VAL A 207 5.94 -9.14 19.87
CA VAL A 207 6.80 -8.00 20.15
C VAL A 207 6.03 -7.04 21.05
N GLU A 208 6.54 -6.76 22.25
CA GLU A 208 5.93 -5.83 23.19
C GLU A 208 6.50 -4.42 23.07
N GLU A 209 7.80 -4.32 22.86
CA GLU A 209 8.50 -3.03 22.77
C GLU A 209 9.67 -3.14 21.80
N VAL A 210 9.95 -2.03 21.13
CA VAL A 210 11.15 -1.84 20.31
C VAL A 210 11.82 -0.53 20.73
N GLY A 211 13.15 -0.47 20.60
CA GLY A 211 13.92 0.67 21.05
C GLY A 211 15.25 0.82 20.32
N GLY A 212 15.90 1.98 20.54
CA GLY A 212 17.21 2.28 19.96
C GLY A 212 17.60 3.74 20.16
N ASP A 213 18.69 4.13 19.56
CA ASP A 213 19.17 5.51 19.54
C ASP A 213 19.20 6.00 18.09
N GLY A 214 18.10 6.65 17.67
CA GLY A 214 17.89 7.12 16.30
C GLY A 214 17.54 6.03 15.28
N LEU A 215 18.10 4.83 15.40
CA LEU A 215 17.78 3.63 14.65
C LEU A 215 17.36 2.50 15.61
N LEU A 216 16.56 1.57 15.11
CA LEU A 216 16.17 0.37 15.85
C LEU A 216 17.39 -0.48 16.21
N GLN A 217 17.52 -0.84 17.49
CA GLN A 217 18.64 -1.63 18.02
C GLN A 217 18.18 -2.79 18.92
N THR A 218 17.00 -2.68 19.53
CA THR A 218 16.49 -3.66 20.48
C THR A 218 15.02 -3.98 20.23
N MET A 219 14.64 -5.20 20.60
CA MET A 219 13.27 -5.70 20.53
C MET A 219 13.01 -6.58 21.74
#